data_c4eeaf2f4691d049ced229a68101d2ff
#
_entry.id   c4eeaf2f4691d049ced229a68101d2ff
#
_cell.length_a   1.000
_cell.length_b   1.000
_cell.length_c   1.000
_cell.angle_alpha   90.00
_cell.angle_beta   90.00
_cell.angle_gamma   90.00
#
_symmetry.space_group_name_H-M   'P 1'
#
loop_
_entity.id
_entity.type
_entity.pdbx_description
1 polymer ?
#
loop_
_entity_poly.entity_id
_entity_poly.type
_entity_poly.pdbx_seq_one_letter_code
_entity_poly.pdbx_strand_id
1 'polypeptide(L)'
;MNPKIWLPRRSLLPPTALAVFAVLALLPSQSSFAANVTVKNNCSYTIYPGIYPATYDNGGWEMTAGSSVSFTLANGWNGRIWGRIGCNSASPAVCTTGSCGGTGLQCAGTTGAAGTSLAEFNLDASGTDWYDVSYVDGFDNPIGISVSNSSCVSPNTCTSAPLTDCPSGELKDSNDDCFSPCTEYGTAQYCCTGAYGSSSTCITSNWPQPEQSYVTNIHNYCPNEYAYAYDDNVGLHTCATGANYTITFCPNGSGGGGGGIVNGDTYTLTPQNATGLRLDDEGDSTQDDNTIWVYTANGTGAQNWVFNDTGVSPAGYYNIALAGGANCVTASGTGSTSVVNLQPCNGSSGQAWEAVSSGSFYVFHPANNTANCMDVRGDGTSSGTIVQVYTCNGGNNEQWALTLN
;
A
#
# COMPACT_ATOMS: atom_id res chain seq x y z
N MET A 1 12.73 -74.58 6.63
CA MET A 1 14.11 -75.05 6.82
C MET A 1 14.85 -74.05 7.68
N ASN A 2 15.23 -74.48 8.88
CA ASN A 2 15.83 -73.65 9.92
C ASN A 2 17.35 -73.74 9.88
N PRO A 3 18.13 -72.67 9.94
CA PRO A 3 19.55 -72.81 10.19
C PRO A 3 19.89 -72.36 11.61
N LYS A 4 20.73 -73.17 12.16
CA LYS A 4 21.26 -73.37 13.50
C LYS A 4 21.97 -72.11 14.05
N ILE A 5 21.71 -71.91 15.36
CA ILE A 5 22.42 -71.03 16.28
C ILE A 5 23.80 -71.66 16.63
N TRP A 6 24.88 -70.88 16.59
CA TRP A 6 26.14 -71.16 17.18
C TRP A 6 26.51 -70.08 18.22
N LEU A 7 26.63 -70.52 19.51
CA LEU A 7 27.12 -69.70 20.59
C LEU A 7 28.64 -70.10 20.84
N PRO A 8 29.56 -69.20 21.03
CA PRO A 8 30.82 -69.48 21.64
C PRO A 8 30.83 -69.03 23.10
N ARG A 9 31.67 -69.79 23.84
CA ARG A 9 31.86 -69.89 25.30
C ARG A 9 32.37 -68.59 25.91
N ARG A 10 31.95 -68.32 27.14
CA ARG A 10 32.46 -67.35 28.10
C ARG A 10 33.90 -67.63 28.49
N SER A 11 34.76 -66.60 28.50
CA SER A 11 35.95 -66.50 29.31
C SER A 11 35.80 -65.37 30.32
N LEU A 12 35.97 -65.73 31.60
CA LEU A 12 35.94 -64.78 32.72
C LEU A 12 37.31 -64.05 32.80
N LEU A 13 37.28 -62.74 32.82
CA LEU A 13 38.36 -61.85 33.19
C LEU A 13 37.93 -60.89 34.30
N PRO A 14 38.83 -60.44 35.21
CA PRO A 14 38.44 -59.77 36.46
C PRO A 14 38.02 -58.32 36.29
N PRO A 15 37.38 -57.72 37.30
CA PRO A 15 36.82 -56.40 37.20
C PRO A 15 37.90 -55.33 37.33
N THR A 16 38.22 -54.66 36.22
CA THR A 16 38.86 -53.35 36.23
C THR A 16 37.82 -52.26 36.24
N ALA A 17 37.91 -51.44 37.29
CA ALA A 17 37.04 -50.27 37.42
C ALA A 17 37.20 -49.29 36.21
N LEU A 18 36.26 -49.25 35.31
CA LEU A 18 36.21 -48.23 34.27
C LEU A 18 35.49 -47.01 34.83
N ALA A 19 36.20 -45.93 35.06
CA ALA A 19 35.64 -44.62 35.30
C ALA A 19 34.95 -44.15 34.01
N VAL A 20 33.63 -44.18 34.00
CA VAL A 20 32.82 -43.57 32.91
C VAL A 20 32.88 -42.05 33.08
N PHE A 21 33.77 -41.40 32.37
CA PHE A 21 33.67 -39.98 32.11
C PHE A 21 32.46 -39.79 31.20
N ALA A 22 31.32 -39.35 31.76
CA ALA A 22 30.20 -38.82 31.00
C ALA A 22 30.67 -37.50 30.39
N VAL A 23 31.14 -37.55 29.15
CA VAL A 23 31.25 -36.35 28.30
C VAL A 23 29.84 -35.89 28.00
N LEU A 24 29.37 -34.93 28.79
CA LEU A 24 28.18 -34.16 28.44
C LEU A 24 28.53 -33.40 27.15
N ALA A 25 28.19 -33.96 26.00
CA ALA A 25 28.23 -33.23 24.75
C ALA A 25 27.23 -32.04 24.91
N LEU A 26 27.75 -30.88 25.21
CA LEU A 26 27.06 -29.61 24.98
C LEU A 26 26.81 -29.54 23.48
N LEU A 27 25.67 -30.06 23.06
CA LEU A 27 25.10 -29.72 21.74
C LEU A 27 24.97 -28.20 21.75
N PRO A 28 25.58 -27.49 20.81
CA PRO A 28 25.27 -26.09 20.67
C PRO A 28 23.76 -26.03 20.49
N SER A 29 23.06 -25.34 21.40
CA SER A 29 21.70 -24.94 21.18
C SER A 29 21.75 -24.13 19.88
N GLN A 30 21.23 -24.69 18.80
CA GLN A 30 21.02 -23.94 17.60
C GLN A 30 20.12 -22.78 18.01
N SER A 31 20.67 -21.58 17.98
CA SER A 31 19.89 -20.39 18.12
C SER A 31 18.83 -20.47 17.02
N SER A 32 17.59 -20.70 17.41
CA SER A 32 16.47 -20.57 16.51
C SER A 32 16.48 -19.10 16.06
N PHE A 33 17.00 -18.82 14.89
CA PHE A 33 16.99 -17.49 14.31
C PHE A 33 15.56 -17.19 13.91
N ALA A 34 14.84 -16.52 14.77
CA ALA A 34 13.53 -15.99 14.47
C ALA A 34 13.70 -14.62 13.80
N ALA A 35 13.02 -14.37 12.71
CA ALA A 35 13.00 -13.07 12.08
C ALA A 35 12.14 -12.10 12.91
N ASN A 36 12.68 -10.94 13.25
CA ASN A 36 11.86 -9.85 13.78
C ASN A 36 11.19 -9.11 12.61
N VAL A 37 9.87 -9.05 12.64
CA VAL A 37 9.05 -8.38 11.62
C VAL A 37 8.41 -7.16 12.23
N THR A 38 8.60 -6.01 11.57
CA THR A 38 7.89 -4.77 11.89
C THR A 38 6.88 -4.50 10.79
N VAL A 39 5.61 -4.35 11.14
CA VAL A 39 4.57 -3.86 10.22
C VAL A 39 4.36 -2.39 10.51
N LYS A 40 4.39 -1.56 9.47
CA LYS A 40 4.27 -0.11 9.55
C LYS A 40 3.13 0.37 8.65
N ASN A 41 2.23 1.17 9.21
CA ASN A 41 1.27 1.92 8.42
C ASN A 41 1.83 3.31 8.11
N ASN A 42 2.28 3.53 6.89
CA ASN A 42 2.75 4.81 6.41
C ASN A 42 1.71 5.50 5.50
N CYS A 43 0.51 4.89 5.39
CA CYS A 43 -0.63 5.51 4.73
C CYS A 43 -1.22 6.62 5.61
N SER A 44 -1.99 7.53 5.02
CA SER A 44 -2.73 8.59 5.73
C SER A 44 -4.01 8.11 6.39
N TYR A 45 -4.39 6.86 6.17
CA TYR A 45 -5.63 6.25 6.67
C TYR A 45 -5.33 5.00 7.51
N THR A 46 -6.34 4.54 8.25
CA THR A 46 -6.26 3.31 9.02
C THR A 46 -6.18 2.10 8.09
N ILE A 47 -5.19 1.25 8.32
CA ILE A 47 -5.07 -0.08 7.71
C ILE A 47 -5.41 -1.13 8.77
N TYR A 48 -6.03 -2.22 8.34
CA TYR A 48 -6.34 -3.36 9.19
C TYR A 48 -5.57 -4.59 8.70
N PRO A 49 -4.28 -4.75 9.08
CA PRO A 49 -3.49 -5.85 8.57
C PRO A 49 -4.12 -7.20 8.87
N GLY A 50 -3.96 -8.13 7.91
CA GLY A 50 -4.19 -9.55 8.09
C GLY A 50 -2.87 -10.31 8.02
N ILE A 51 -2.75 -11.42 8.76
CA ILE A 51 -1.61 -12.32 8.70
C ILE A 51 -2.08 -13.78 8.69
N TYR A 52 -1.54 -14.57 7.77
CA TYR A 52 -1.77 -16.00 7.67
C TYR A 52 -0.43 -16.74 7.52
N PRO A 53 -0.15 -17.78 8.33
CA PRO A 53 -0.92 -18.26 9.49
C PRO A 53 -1.11 -17.20 10.58
N ALA A 54 -2.12 -17.34 11.42
CA ALA A 54 -2.51 -16.39 12.46
C ALA A 54 -1.48 -16.31 13.59
N THR A 55 -0.32 -15.73 13.33
CA THR A 55 0.85 -15.71 14.22
C THR A 55 0.84 -14.53 15.19
N TYR A 56 0.19 -13.43 14.82
CA TYR A 56 0.06 -12.22 15.64
C TYR A 56 -1.41 -11.83 15.72
N ASP A 57 -1.88 -11.39 16.90
CA ASP A 57 -3.22 -10.93 17.23
C ASP A 57 -4.36 -11.75 16.56
N ASN A 58 -4.24 -13.08 16.65
CA ASN A 58 -5.15 -14.04 16.03
C ASN A 58 -5.43 -13.75 14.54
N GLY A 59 -4.47 -13.19 13.84
CA GLY A 59 -4.49 -13.01 12.38
C GLY A 59 -4.99 -11.67 11.89
N GLY A 60 -5.36 -10.71 12.75
CA GLY A 60 -5.80 -9.41 12.27
C GLY A 60 -5.99 -8.35 13.34
N TRP A 61 -5.58 -7.12 13.03
CA TRP A 61 -5.58 -5.98 13.98
C TRP A 61 -5.84 -4.66 13.25
N GLU A 62 -5.89 -3.58 14.01
CA GLU A 62 -6.04 -2.20 13.51
C GLU A 62 -4.72 -1.43 13.63
N MET A 63 -4.39 -0.64 12.64
CA MET A 63 -3.25 0.27 12.64
C MET A 63 -3.65 1.65 12.12
N THR A 64 -3.70 2.63 13.00
CA THR A 64 -3.91 4.03 12.60
C THR A 64 -2.72 4.56 11.79
N ALA A 65 -2.92 5.64 11.05
CA ALA A 65 -1.88 6.32 10.29
C ALA A 65 -0.61 6.56 11.14
N GLY A 66 0.55 6.28 10.58
CA GLY A 66 1.86 6.45 11.22
C GLY A 66 2.21 5.42 12.30
N SER A 67 1.32 4.50 12.65
CA SER A 67 1.58 3.50 13.68
C SER A 67 2.46 2.34 13.17
N SER A 68 3.10 1.65 14.11
CA SER A 68 3.88 0.45 13.81
C SER A 68 3.76 -0.57 14.93
N VAL A 69 3.90 -1.86 14.57
CA VAL A 69 3.92 -2.97 15.50
C VAL A 69 5.03 -3.92 15.12
N SER A 70 5.68 -4.56 16.11
CA SER A 70 6.73 -5.55 15.85
C SER A 70 6.41 -6.86 16.58
N PHE A 71 6.68 -7.96 15.90
CA PHE A 71 6.54 -9.31 16.43
C PHE A 71 7.59 -10.22 15.80
N THR A 72 7.70 -11.43 16.30
CA THR A 72 8.69 -12.40 15.82
C THR A 72 8.01 -13.52 15.07
N LEU A 73 8.54 -13.86 13.90
CA LEU A 73 8.18 -15.05 13.13
C LEU A 73 9.21 -16.15 13.38
N ALA A 74 8.74 -17.36 13.61
CA ALA A 74 9.61 -18.50 13.84
C ALA A 74 10.33 -18.94 12.54
N ASN A 75 11.46 -19.61 12.68
CA ASN A 75 12.08 -20.31 11.54
C ASN A 75 11.09 -21.29 10.91
N GLY A 76 11.12 -21.38 9.59
CA GLY A 76 10.16 -22.20 8.84
C GLY A 76 8.76 -21.59 8.73
N TRP A 77 8.56 -20.33 9.17
CA TRP A 77 7.28 -19.66 8.93
C TRP A 77 7.09 -19.43 7.43
N ASN A 78 5.96 -19.90 6.94
CA ASN A 78 5.55 -19.74 5.54
C ASN A 78 4.16 -19.13 5.53
N GLY A 79 4.03 -17.96 4.93
CA GLY A 79 2.77 -17.24 4.98
C GLY A 79 2.80 -15.86 4.35
N ARG A 80 1.75 -15.09 4.62
CA ARG A 80 1.54 -13.78 4.01
C ARG A 80 0.96 -12.76 4.99
N ILE A 81 1.23 -11.49 4.68
CA ILE A 81 0.65 -10.32 5.35
C ILE A 81 0.04 -9.43 4.26
N TRP A 82 -1.18 -8.92 4.50
CA TRP A 82 -1.89 -8.03 3.59
C TRP A 82 -2.56 -6.89 4.34
N GLY A 83 -2.89 -5.81 3.62
CA GLY A 83 -3.69 -4.71 4.14
C GLY A 83 -5.17 -4.92 3.88
N ARG A 84 -6.02 -4.49 4.81
CA ARG A 84 -7.47 -4.37 4.62
C ARG A 84 -7.83 -2.91 4.83
N ILE A 85 -8.78 -2.40 4.06
CA ILE A 85 -9.19 -1.00 4.11
C ILE A 85 -10.68 -0.92 4.41
N GLY A 86 -11.11 0.13 5.14
CA GLY A 86 -12.52 0.41 5.38
C GLY A 86 -13.26 -0.68 6.15
N CYS A 87 -12.60 -1.34 7.10
CA CYS A 87 -13.24 -2.39 7.89
C CYS A 87 -14.26 -1.80 8.86
N ASN A 88 -15.47 -2.39 8.90
CA ASN A 88 -16.53 -2.03 9.84
C ASN A 88 -16.39 -2.81 11.17
N SER A 89 -17.25 -2.51 12.12
CA SER A 89 -17.31 -3.15 13.44
C SER A 89 -18.10 -4.46 13.48
N ALA A 90 -18.46 -5.05 12.33
CA ALA A 90 -19.17 -6.32 12.27
C ALA A 90 -18.28 -7.49 12.72
N SER A 91 -18.87 -8.66 12.94
CA SER A 91 -18.13 -9.88 13.30
C SER A 91 -18.65 -11.08 12.47
N PRO A 92 -17.87 -11.54 11.46
CA PRO A 92 -16.58 -11.00 11.00
C PRO A 92 -16.70 -9.56 10.49
N ALA A 93 -15.59 -8.81 10.59
CA ALA A 93 -15.51 -7.48 10.00
C ALA A 93 -15.60 -7.58 8.47
N VAL A 94 -16.40 -6.72 7.88
CA VAL A 94 -16.46 -6.52 6.42
C VAL A 94 -15.63 -5.29 6.10
N CYS A 95 -14.65 -5.46 5.24
CA CYS A 95 -13.76 -4.40 4.78
C CYS A 95 -14.07 -4.09 3.31
N THR A 96 -13.74 -2.90 2.86
CA THR A 96 -13.83 -2.53 1.45
C THR A 96 -12.92 -3.43 0.63
N THR A 97 -11.68 -3.68 1.10
CA THR A 97 -10.72 -4.58 0.45
C THR A 97 -10.20 -5.63 1.43
N GLY A 98 -9.79 -6.80 0.92
CA GLY A 98 -9.03 -7.81 1.65
C GLY A 98 -9.75 -8.50 2.81
N SER A 99 -11.08 -8.39 2.91
CA SER A 99 -11.87 -9.04 3.98
C SER A 99 -11.45 -10.48 4.22
N CYS A 100 -11.42 -10.92 5.50
CA CYS A 100 -11.17 -12.30 5.89
C CYS A 100 -12.33 -12.81 6.75
N GLY A 101 -12.48 -14.13 6.84
CA GLY A 101 -13.38 -14.73 7.82
C GLY A 101 -12.78 -14.64 9.22
N GLY A 102 -13.57 -14.92 10.24
CA GLY A 102 -13.08 -14.95 11.62
C GLY A 102 -14.03 -14.24 12.58
N THR A 103 -13.49 -13.48 13.56
CA THR A 103 -14.29 -12.81 14.57
C THR A 103 -13.81 -11.37 14.73
N GLY A 104 -14.69 -10.40 14.50
CA GLY A 104 -14.30 -9.00 14.47
C GLY A 104 -13.22 -8.78 13.43
N LEU A 105 -12.14 -8.08 13.77
CA LEU A 105 -11.00 -7.83 12.88
C LEU A 105 -10.07 -9.04 12.72
N GLN A 106 -10.18 -10.05 13.57
CA GLN A 106 -9.28 -11.21 13.59
C GLN A 106 -9.62 -12.20 12.49
N CYS A 107 -8.64 -12.54 11.66
CA CYS A 107 -8.81 -13.49 10.54
C CYS A 107 -8.81 -14.97 10.99
N ALA A 108 -8.34 -15.27 12.20
CA ALA A 108 -8.38 -16.59 12.83
C ALA A 108 -7.83 -17.75 11.96
N GLY A 109 -6.82 -17.48 11.15
CA GLY A 109 -6.19 -18.47 10.27
C GLY A 109 -6.85 -18.61 8.88
N THR A 110 -7.71 -17.67 8.49
CA THR A 110 -8.20 -17.54 7.10
C THR A 110 -7.35 -16.52 6.33
N THR A 111 -7.26 -16.70 5.02
CA THR A 111 -6.62 -15.74 4.12
C THR A 111 -7.57 -14.58 3.80
N GLY A 112 -7.03 -13.48 3.30
CA GLY A 112 -7.82 -12.37 2.76
C GLY A 112 -8.56 -12.75 1.48
N ALA A 113 -9.53 -11.91 1.09
CA ALA A 113 -10.19 -11.98 -0.21
C ALA A 113 -9.17 -11.80 -1.34
N ALA A 114 -9.48 -12.36 -2.51
CA ALA A 114 -8.69 -12.13 -3.71
C ALA A 114 -8.71 -10.65 -4.12
N GLY A 115 -7.71 -10.22 -4.86
CA GLY A 115 -7.57 -8.83 -5.31
C GLY A 115 -6.65 -7.97 -4.44
N THR A 116 -6.10 -8.53 -3.35
CA THR A 116 -5.23 -7.79 -2.42
C THR A 116 -3.76 -7.90 -2.74
N SER A 117 -3.03 -6.84 -2.38
CA SER A 117 -1.57 -6.78 -2.38
C SER A 117 -1.01 -7.59 -1.21
N LEU A 118 0.00 -8.42 -1.46
CA LEU A 118 0.52 -9.36 -0.48
C LEU A 118 2.01 -9.13 -0.22
N ALA A 119 2.46 -9.26 1.03
CA ALA A 119 3.84 -9.51 1.41
C ALA A 119 3.97 -10.98 1.81
N GLU A 120 4.72 -11.76 1.06
CA GLU A 120 4.82 -13.21 1.24
C GLU A 120 6.22 -13.63 1.69
N PHE A 121 6.29 -14.66 2.52
CA PHE A 121 7.53 -15.13 3.10
C PHE A 121 7.57 -16.66 3.21
N ASN A 122 8.76 -17.23 2.98
CA ASN A 122 9.12 -18.58 3.37
C ASN A 122 10.47 -18.51 4.09
N LEU A 123 10.43 -18.35 5.41
CA LEU A 123 11.60 -18.09 6.24
C LEU A 123 12.37 -19.37 6.52
N ASP A 124 13.70 -19.27 6.49
CA ASP A 124 14.64 -20.37 6.80
C ASP A 124 14.39 -21.65 5.97
N ALA A 125 14.03 -21.49 4.70
CA ALA A 125 13.98 -22.61 3.79
C ALA A 125 15.41 -23.08 3.45
N SER A 126 15.94 -23.98 4.26
CA SER A 126 17.32 -24.51 4.14
C SER A 126 18.41 -23.44 4.33
N GLY A 127 18.22 -22.53 5.31
CA GLY A 127 19.20 -21.48 5.63
C GLY A 127 19.04 -20.23 4.77
N THR A 128 17.95 -20.12 4.04
CA THR A 128 17.63 -18.99 3.17
C THR A 128 16.19 -18.54 3.43
N ASP A 129 16.01 -17.25 3.61
CA ASP A 129 14.69 -16.64 3.61
C ASP A 129 14.32 -16.28 2.18
N TRP A 130 13.12 -16.67 1.76
CA TRP A 130 12.50 -16.29 0.50
C TRP A 130 11.35 -15.34 0.79
N TYR A 131 11.26 -14.27 0.06
CA TYR A 131 10.20 -13.26 0.25
C TYR A 131 9.93 -12.52 -1.05
N ASP A 132 8.72 -11.99 -1.13
CA ASP A 132 8.27 -11.18 -2.25
C ASP A 132 7.13 -10.24 -1.86
N VAL A 133 6.89 -9.26 -2.72
CA VAL A 133 5.63 -8.52 -2.79
C VAL A 133 4.89 -9.00 -4.02
N SER A 134 3.63 -9.37 -3.84
CA SER A 134 2.83 -10.03 -4.87
C SER A 134 1.55 -9.26 -5.19
N TYR A 135 1.36 -9.01 -6.46
CA TYR A 135 0.12 -8.51 -7.08
C TYR A 135 -0.51 -9.55 -8.01
N VAL A 136 -0.17 -10.82 -7.82
CA VAL A 136 -0.74 -11.96 -8.58
C VAL A 136 -2.24 -12.07 -8.38
N ASP A 137 -2.73 -11.71 -7.19
CA ASP A 137 -4.17 -11.66 -6.89
C ASP A 137 -4.82 -10.33 -7.29
N GLY A 138 -4.05 -9.25 -7.33
CA GLY A 138 -4.50 -7.90 -7.64
C GLY A 138 -3.74 -6.84 -6.86
N PHE A 139 -4.14 -5.60 -7.06
CA PHE A 139 -3.57 -4.42 -6.42
C PHE A 139 -4.67 -3.59 -5.76
N ASP A 140 -4.64 -3.50 -4.44
CA ASP A 140 -5.58 -2.68 -3.65
C ASP A 140 -4.89 -1.52 -2.92
N ASN A 141 -3.65 -1.71 -2.50
CA ASN A 141 -2.83 -0.68 -1.89
C ASN A 141 -1.33 -0.98 -2.06
N PRO A 142 -0.46 0.04 -2.11
CA PRO A 142 0.97 -0.18 -2.14
C PRO A 142 1.45 -0.85 -0.85
N ILE A 143 2.22 -1.91 -1.00
CA ILE A 143 2.90 -2.58 0.10
C ILE A 143 4.37 -2.76 -0.28
N GLY A 144 5.27 -2.79 0.70
CA GLY A 144 6.68 -2.99 0.44
C GLY A 144 7.38 -3.71 1.58
N ILE A 145 8.48 -4.37 1.26
CA ILE A 145 9.34 -5.07 2.22
C ILE A 145 10.72 -4.42 2.21
N SER A 146 11.15 -3.92 3.38
CA SER A 146 12.53 -3.51 3.61
C SER A 146 13.26 -4.56 4.42
N VAL A 147 14.49 -4.88 4.03
CA VAL A 147 15.32 -5.91 4.68
C VAL A 147 16.46 -5.26 5.43
N SER A 148 16.73 -5.70 6.67
CA SER A 148 17.81 -5.15 7.50
C SER A 148 19.22 -5.41 6.96
N ASN A 149 19.38 -6.41 6.12
CA ASN A 149 20.64 -6.72 5.45
C ASN A 149 20.70 -5.98 4.11
N SER A 150 21.57 -4.99 4.00
CA SER A 150 21.72 -4.14 2.82
C SER A 150 22.23 -4.87 1.56
N SER A 151 22.69 -6.11 1.69
CA SER A 151 23.07 -6.95 0.55
C SER A 151 21.85 -7.66 -0.08
N CYS A 152 20.69 -7.61 0.56
CA CYS A 152 19.46 -8.22 0.07
C CYS A 152 18.57 -7.16 -0.59
N VAL A 153 17.78 -7.57 -1.57
CA VAL A 153 16.85 -6.66 -2.24
C VAL A 153 15.71 -6.29 -1.30
N SER A 154 15.31 -5.04 -1.32
CA SER A 154 14.14 -4.54 -0.60
C SER A 154 13.08 -4.11 -1.62
N PRO A 155 12.08 -4.94 -1.94
CA PRO A 155 10.97 -4.55 -2.82
C PRO A 155 10.04 -3.59 -2.07
N ASN A 156 10.31 -2.29 -2.14
CA ASN A 156 9.61 -1.25 -1.40
C ASN A 156 9.44 0.05 -2.19
N THR A 157 9.54 -0.03 -3.51
CA THR A 157 9.48 1.14 -4.40
C THR A 157 8.13 1.34 -5.06
N CYS A 158 7.19 0.43 -4.87
CA CYS A 158 5.88 0.50 -5.50
C CYS A 158 5.13 1.77 -5.10
N THR A 159 4.46 2.35 -6.09
CA THR A 159 3.57 3.50 -5.92
C THR A 159 2.11 3.05 -6.06
N SER A 160 1.17 3.95 -5.91
CA SER A 160 -0.25 3.65 -6.14
C SER A 160 -0.71 3.85 -7.60
N ALA A 161 0.21 4.25 -8.48
CA ALA A 161 -0.10 4.42 -9.90
C ALA A 161 -0.79 3.21 -10.55
N PRO A 162 -0.54 1.93 -10.15
CA PRO A 162 -1.31 0.80 -10.64
C PRO A 162 -2.83 0.91 -10.44
N LEU A 163 -3.32 1.58 -9.39
CA LEU A 163 -4.76 1.81 -9.20
C LEU A 163 -5.31 2.83 -10.19
N THR A 164 -4.57 3.92 -10.42
CA THR A 164 -4.95 4.98 -11.37
C THR A 164 -4.93 4.47 -12.80
N ASP A 165 -3.89 3.72 -13.14
CA ASP A 165 -3.65 3.20 -14.49
C ASP A 165 -4.15 1.75 -14.65
N CYS A 166 -5.09 1.31 -13.81
CA CYS A 166 -5.69 -0.01 -13.92
C CYS A 166 -6.31 -0.19 -15.31
N PRO A 167 -5.88 -1.21 -16.06
CA PRO A 167 -6.29 -1.37 -17.45
C PRO A 167 -7.77 -1.71 -17.53
N SER A 168 -8.53 -0.89 -18.23
CA SER A 168 -9.96 -0.96 -18.51
C SER A 168 -10.88 -1.10 -17.28
N GLY A 169 -12.15 -0.71 -17.44
CA GLY A 169 -13.17 -0.90 -16.41
C GLY A 169 -13.52 -2.37 -16.11
N GLU A 170 -12.87 -3.34 -16.76
CA GLU A 170 -13.08 -4.77 -16.54
C GLU A 170 -12.20 -5.31 -15.40
N LEU A 171 -10.97 -4.80 -15.22
CA LEU A 171 -10.08 -5.21 -14.13
C LEU A 171 -10.26 -4.37 -12.87
N LYS A 172 -11.02 -3.28 -12.94
CA LYS A 172 -11.28 -2.39 -11.83
C LYS A 172 -12.62 -2.74 -11.19
N ASP A 173 -12.62 -3.05 -9.91
CA ASP A 173 -13.85 -3.35 -9.18
C ASP A 173 -14.59 -2.08 -8.72
N SER A 174 -15.72 -2.24 -8.01
CA SER A 174 -16.52 -1.13 -7.49
C SER A 174 -15.86 -0.36 -6.35
N ASN A 175 -14.77 -0.86 -5.80
CA ASN A 175 -13.99 -0.25 -4.73
C ASN A 175 -12.70 0.41 -5.25
N ASP A 176 -12.56 0.49 -6.57
CA ASP A 176 -11.38 0.97 -7.28
C ASP A 176 -10.13 0.08 -7.13
N ASP A 177 -10.27 -1.17 -6.65
CA ASP A 177 -9.19 -2.15 -6.64
C ASP A 177 -8.91 -2.65 -8.06
N CYS A 178 -7.65 -2.90 -8.37
CA CYS A 178 -7.23 -3.43 -9.67
C CYS A 178 -7.00 -4.94 -9.57
N PHE A 179 -7.97 -5.72 -10.00
CA PHE A 179 -7.86 -7.18 -10.03
C PHE A 179 -6.85 -7.64 -11.06
N SER A 180 -6.11 -8.68 -10.73
CA SER A 180 -5.29 -9.33 -11.76
C SER A 180 -6.19 -10.04 -12.78
N PRO A 181 -5.71 -10.30 -13.99
CA PRO A 181 -6.45 -11.10 -14.95
C PRO A 181 -6.83 -12.49 -14.44
N CYS A 182 -6.02 -13.08 -13.55
CA CYS A 182 -6.37 -14.33 -12.90
C CYS A 182 -7.58 -14.19 -11.97
N THR A 183 -7.58 -13.18 -11.13
CA THR A 183 -8.67 -12.94 -10.17
C THR A 183 -9.97 -12.61 -10.90
N GLU A 184 -9.91 -11.77 -11.92
CA GLU A 184 -11.11 -11.35 -12.66
C GLU A 184 -11.71 -12.48 -13.49
N TYR A 185 -10.90 -13.18 -14.28
CA TYR A 185 -11.43 -14.15 -15.26
C TYR A 185 -11.37 -15.61 -14.81
N GLY A 186 -10.51 -15.96 -13.85
CA GLY A 186 -10.36 -17.33 -13.33
C GLY A 186 -9.92 -18.37 -14.36
N THR A 187 -9.35 -17.96 -15.52
CA THR A 187 -8.98 -18.87 -16.59
C THR A 187 -7.61 -19.50 -16.36
N ALA A 188 -7.41 -20.71 -16.86
CA ALA A 188 -6.13 -21.41 -16.76
C ALA A 188 -4.97 -20.61 -17.37
N GLN A 189 -5.23 -19.84 -18.41
CA GLN A 189 -4.23 -19.01 -19.10
C GLN A 189 -3.71 -17.89 -18.21
N TYR A 190 -4.60 -17.11 -17.57
CA TYR A 190 -4.22 -15.99 -16.73
C TYR A 190 -3.75 -16.43 -15.35
N CYS A 191 -4.32 -17.53 -14.81
CA CYS A 191 -3.88 -18.11 -13.55
C CYS A 191 -2.65 -19.03 -13.69
N CYS A 192 -2.12 -19.19 -14.90
CA CYS A 192 -0.93 -20.00 -15.16
C CYS A 192 -1.07 -21.44 -14.64
N THR A 193 -2.20 -22.08 -14.92
CA THR A 193 -2.52 -23.43 -14.44
C THR A 193 -2.77 -24.39 -15.60
N GLY A 194 -2.87 -25.71 -15.31
CA GLY A 194 -3.14 -26.72 -16.32
C GLY A 194 -2.12 -26.67 -17.46
N ALA A 195 -2.57 -26.43 -18.70
CA ALA A 195 -1.71 -26.36 -19.87
C ALA A 195 -0.72 -25.17 -19.82
N TYR A 196 -0.99 -24.16 -19.00
CA TYR A 196 -0.16 -22.97 -18.80
C TYR A 196 0.66 -23.04 -17.50
N GLY A 197 0.74 -24.19 -16.84
CA GLY A 197 1.32 -24.39 -15.51
C GLY A 197 2.85 -24.48 -15.50
N SER A 198 3.55 -23.67 -16.29
CA SER A 198 5.01 -23.52 -16.24
C SER A 198 5.44 -22.16 -16.80
N SER A 199 6.62 -21.70 -16.43
CA SER A 199 7.20 -20.45 -16.97
C SER A 199 7.36 -20.44 -18.48
N SER A 200 7.50 -21.60 -19.12
CA SER A 200 7.60 -21.72 -20.58
C SER A 200 6.23 -21.70 -21.28
N THR A 201 5.15 -21.89 -20.57
CA THR A 201 3.79 -21.93 -21.14
C THR A 201 2.92 -20.76 -20.66
N CYS A 202 3.17 -20.19 -19.48
CA CYS A 202 2.54 -18.97 -19.01
C CYS A 202 3.29 -17.75 -19.56
N ILE A 203 2.99 -17.36 -20.79
CA ILE A 203 3.68 -16.29 -21.51
C ILE A 203 2.76 -15.08 -21.62
N THR A 204 2.99 -14.07 -20.76
CA THR A 204 2.14 -12.88 -20.65
C THR A 204 2.10 -12.03 -21.92
N SER A 205 3.15 -12.05 -22.74
CA SER A 205 3.15 -11.38 -24.05
C SER A 205 2.15 -11.97 -25.07
N ASN A 206 1.60 -13.16 -24.77
CA ASN A 206 0.54 -13.77 -25.57
C ASN A 206 -0.87 -13.43 -25.05
N TRP A 207 -0.96 -12.70 -23.94
CA TRP A 207 -2.24 -12.25 -23.43
C TRP A 207 -2.76 -11.10 -24.28
N PRO A 208 -4.07 -10.98 -24.49
CA PRO A 208 -4.64 -9.81 -25.14
C PRO A 208 -4.49 -8.55 -24.27
N GLN A 209 -4.84 -7.41 -24.82
CA GLN A 209 -5.05 -6.21 -24.04
C GLN A 209 -6.51 -6.24 -23.54
N PRO A 210 -6.80 -5.84 -22.27
CA PRO A 210 -5.94 -5.09 -21.33
C PRO A 210 -5.07 -5.94 -20.39
N GLU A 211 -5.19 -7.27 -20.41
CA GLU A 211 -4.55 -8.16 -19.42
C GLU A 211 -3.01 -8.07 -19.47
N GLN A 212 -2.45 -7.92 -20.67
CA GLN A 212 -1.01 -7.66 -20.81
C GLN A 212 -0.62 -6.31 -20.19
N SER A 213 -1.48 -5.30 -20.29
CA SER A 213 -1.22 -3.97 -19.72
C SER A 213 -1.17 -4.01 -18.20
N TYR A 214 -1.94 -4.89 -17.53
CA TYR A 214 -1.83 -5.10 -16.08
C TYR A 214 -0.39 -5.46 -15.69
N VAL A 215 0.18 -6.48 -16.31
CA VAL A 215 1.57 -6.91 -16.04
C VAL A 215 2.57 -5.79 -16.33
N THR A 216 2.40 -5.09 -17.44
CA THR A 216 3.29 -3.99 -17.83
C THR A 216 3.22 -2.84 -16.83
N ASN A 217 2.05 -2.49 -16.36
CA ASN A 217 1.86 -1.40 -15.38
C ASN A 217 2.47 -1.77 -14.03
N ILE A 218 2.23 -3.00 -13.54
CA ILE A 218 2.89 -3.46 -12.31
C ILE A 218 4.41 -3.35 -12.45
N HIS A 219 5.02 -3.87 -13.51
CA HIS A 219 6.47 -3.81 -13.68
C HIS A 219 7.01 -2.38 -13.81
N ASN A 220 6.25 -1.46 -14.41
CA ASN A 220 6.66 -0.07 -14.54
C ASN A 220 6.66 0.68 -13.20
N TYR A 221 5.67 0.42 -12.35
CA TYR A 221 5.47 1.13 -11.09
C TYR A 221 6.02 0.39 -9.87
N CYS A 222 6.20 -0.93 -10.00
CA CYS A 222 6.61 -1.86 -8.95
C CYS A 222 7.67 -2.83 -9.51
N PRO A 223 8.87 -2.38 -9.86
CA PRO A 223 9.81 -3.10 -10.73
C PRO A 223 10.47 -4.34 -10.10
N ASN A 224 10.28 -4.59 -8.80
CA ASN A 224 10.86 -5.73 -8.06
C ASN A 224 9.77 -6.63 -7.46
N GLU A 225 8.59 -6.69 -8.07
CA GLU A 225 7.43 -7.29 -7.45
C GLU A 225 6.68 -8.17 -8.46
N TYR A 226 5.97 -9.21 -7.97
CA TYR A 226 5.24 -10.13 -8.84
C TYR A 226 4.00 -9.49 -9.46
N ALA A 227 3.87 -9.59 -10.77
CA ALA A 227 2.67 -9.24 -11.51
C ALA A 227 1.83 -10.48 -11.91
N TYR A 228 2.43 -11.65 -12.01
CA TYR A 228 1.78 -12.93 -12.35
C TYR A 228 2.55 -14.13 -11.80
N ALA A 229 1.96 -15.32 -11.81
CA ALA A 229 2.41 -16.49 -11.03
C ALA A 229 3.81 -17.06 -11.39
N TYR A 230 4.40 -16.75 -12.55
CA TYR A 230 5.73 -17.20 -12.95
C TYR A 230 6.70 -16.03 -13.17
N ASP A 231 6.57 -14.99 -12.39
CA ASP A 231 7.38 -13.77 -12.46
C ASP A 231 8.64 -13.81 -11.57
N ASP A 232 9.13 -15.01 -11.26
CA ASP A 232 10.22 -15.25 -10.30
C ASP A 232 11.47 -14.40 -10.58
N ASN A 233 11.76 -14.15 -11.87
CA ASN A 233 12.93 -13.35 -12.26
C ASN A 233 12.84 -11.88 -11.86
N VAL A 234 11.64 -11.37 -11.60
CA VAL A 234 11.36 -9.99 -11.20
C VAL A 234 11.05 -9.92 -9.71
N GLY A 235 10.09 -10.71 -9.24
CA GLY A 235 9.46 -10.56 -7.94
C GLY A 235 10.08 -11.39 -6.81
N LEU A 236 10.78 -12.53 -7.10
CA LEU A 236 11.29 -13.41 -6.06
C LEU A 236 12.64 -12.95 -5.52
N HIS A 237 12.73 -12.75 -4.21
CA HIS A 237 13.95 -12.33 -3.54
C HIS A 237 14.37 -13.29 -2.45
N THR A 238 15.68 -13.26 -2.15
CA THR A 238 16.26 -14.10 -1.09
C THR A 238 17.19 -13.31 -0.19
N CYS A 239 17.27 -13.74 1.06
CA CYS A 239 18.25 -13.27 2.01
C CYS A 239 18.78 -14.44 2.85
N ALA A 240 19.98 -14.30 3.42
CA ALA A 240 20.45 -15.27 4.40
C ALA A 240 19.55 -15.20 5.66
N THR A 241 19.22 -16.35 6.21
CA THR A 241 18.43 -16.47 7.44
C THR A 241 18.99 -15.62 8.58
N GLY A 242 18.11 -14.95 9.32
CA GLY A 242 18.44 -14.05 10.43
C GLY A 242 18.37 -12.57 10.07
N ALA A 243 17.91 -12.23 8.87
CA ALA A 243 17.52 -10.87 8.55
C ALA A 243 16.24 -10.48 9.28
N ASN A 244 16.06 -9.17 9.54
CA ASN A 244 14.80 -8.62 10.01
C ASN A 244 14.09 -7.91 8.85
N TYR A 245 12.77 -7.87 8.91
CA TYR A 245 11.95 -7.35 7.83
C TYR A 245 11.04 -6.24 8.34
N THR A 246 10.85 -5.21 7.52
CA THR A 246 9.82 -4.19 7.75
C THR A 246 8.85 -4.23 6.58
N ILE A 247 7.61 -4.59 6.86
CA ILE A 247 6.51 -4.49 5.90
C ILE A 247 5.89 -3.11 6.08
N THR A 248 5.86 -2.32 5.02
CA THR A 248 5.31 -0.98 5.05
C THR A 248 4.14 -0.88 4.08
N PHE A 249 2.97 -0.57 4.59
CA PHE A 249 1.86 -0.11 3.78
C PHE A 249 2.11 1.33 3.36
N CYS A 250 1.92 1.66 2.11
CA CYS A 250 2.29 2.92 1.47
C CYS A 250 3.79 3.25 1.68
N PRO A 251 4.75 2.46 1.15
CA PRO A 251 6.18 2.62 1.45
C PRO A 251 6.74 3.98 1.04
N ASN A 252 6.18 4.61 0.03
CA ASN A 252 6.58 5.95 -0.43
C ASN A 252 5.80 7.09 0.26
N GLY A 253 5.11 6.77 1.38
CA GLY A 253 4.23 7.70 2.08
C GLY A 253 2.89 7.84 1.38
N SER A 254 1.94 8.48 2.01
CA SER A 254 0.67 8.87 1.39
C SER A 254 0.83 10.11 0.48
N GLY A 255 2.01 10.29 -0.03
CA GLY A 255 2.26 11.23 -1.09
C GLY A 255 1.93 10.60 -2.42
N GLY A 256 0.70 10.67 -2.81
CA GLY A 256 0.24 10.37 -4.17
C GLY A 256 -0.05 8.91 -4.46
N GLY A 257 -1.28 8.58 -4.42
CA GLY A 257 -1.97 7.55 -5.17
C GLY A 257 -2.20 6.23 -4.42
N GLY A 258 -3.41 5.99 -3.96
CA GLY A 258 -3.90 4.71 -3.45
C GLY A 258 -4.48 4.70 -2.05
N GLY A 259 -4.22 5.68 -1.24
CA GLY A 259 -5.15 6.09 -0.21
C GLY A 259 -5.91 7.26 -0.82
N GLY A 260 -6.97 6.99 -1.55
CA GLY A 260 -7.78 8.03 -2.14
C GLY A 260 -8.12 9.08 -1.08
N ILE A 261 -8.32 10.28 -1.50
CA ILE A 261 -8.91 11.32 -0.66
C ILE A 261 -10.18 10.71 -0.04
N VAL A 262 -10.18 10.56 1.29
CA VAL A 262 -11.32 9.94 1.98
C VAL A 262 -12.42 10.98 2.13
N ASN A 263 -13.60 10.60 1.71
CA ASN A 263 -14.77 11.46 1.79
C ASN A 263 -15.07 11.87 3.22
N GLY A 264 -15.12 13.17 3.47
CA GLY A 264 -15.37 13.76 4.79
C GLY A 264 -14.12 13.97 5.66
N ASP A 265 -12.97 13.50 5.26
CA ASP A 265 -11.73 13.71 6.00
C ASP A 265 -11.14 15.11 5.76
N THR A 266 -10.35 15.55 6.72
CA THR A 266 -9.72 16.87 6.74
C THR A 266 -8.24 16.77 6.42
N TYR A 267 -7.78 17.60 5.49
CA TYR A 267 -6.40 17.63 5.02
C TYR A 267 -5.80 19.03 5.07
N THR A 268 -4.47 19.10 5.19
CA THR A 268 -3.70 20.27 4.76
C THR A 268 -3.12 20.02 3.38
N LEU A 269 -3.07 21.06 2.53
CA LEU A 269 -2.49 21.00 1.20
C LEU A 269 -1.18 21.79 1.15
N THR A 270 -0.11 21.11 0.75
CA THR A 270 1.25 21.69 0.67
C THR A 270 1.69 21.73 -0.79
N PRO A 271 2.01 22.91 -1.36
CA PRO A 271 2.51 22.96 -2.73
C PRO A 271 3.94 22.40 -2.80
N GLN A 272 4.24 21.65 -3.86
CA GLN A 272 5.55 21.00 -4.03
C GLN A 272 6.70 22.01 -4.15
N ASN A 273 6.46 23.16 -4.79
CA ASN A 273 7.49 24.20 -4.95
C ASN A 273 7.82 24.93 -3.64
N ALA A 274 6.99 24.83 -2.59
CA ALA A 274 7.16 25.55 -1.34
C ALA A 274 6.65 24.77 -0.12
N THR A 275 7.40 23.77 0.32
CA THR A 275 6.98 22.79 1.36
C THR A 275 6.74 23.38 2.76
N GLY A 276 7.19 24.61 3.02
CA GLY A 276 6.89 25.36 4.26
C GLY A 276 5.54 26.09 4.26
N LEU A 277 4.85 26.09 3.12
CA LEU A 277 3.56 26.77 2.94
C LEU A 277 2.41 25.77 2.92
N ARG A 278 1.19 26.29 3.15
CA ARG A 278 -0.07 25.53 3.06
C ARG A 278 -1.09 26.34 2.28
N LEU A 279 -2.01 25.66 1.60
CA LEU A 279 -3.23 26.29 1.11
C LEU A 279 -3.98 26.89 2.30
N ASP A 280 -4.34 28.15 2.21
CA ASP A 280 -4.77 28.94 3.35
C ASP A 280 -5.87 29.93 2.93
N ASP A 281 -6.86 30.10 3.80
CA ASP A 281 -7.89 31.10 3.70
C ASP A 281 -7.39 32.43 4.25
N GLU A 282 -7.28 33.45 3.40
CA GLU A 282 -6.69 34.75 3.76
C GLU A 282 -7.30 35.32 5.06
N GLY A 283 -6.45 35.39 6.08
CA GLY A 283 -6.82 36.00 7.35
C GLY A 283 -7.81 35.17 8.20
N ASP A 284 -8.00 33.86 7.93
CA ASP A 284 -8.96 33.00 8.64
C ASP A 284 -10.39 33.61 8.62
N SER A 285 -10.79 34.11 7.44
CA SER A 285 -11.92 35.03 7.35
C SER A 285 -13.27 34.34 7.18
N THR A 286 -13.36 33.15 6.64
CA THR A 286 -14.60 32.42 6.33
C THR A 286 -15.65 33.18 5.50
N GLN A 287 -15.33 34.36 4.96
CA GLN A 287 -16.25 35.22 4.19
C GLN A 287 -16.35 34.76 2.74
N ASP A 288 -17.48 35.02 2.12
CA ASP A 288 -17.64 34.85 0.67
C ASP A 288 -16.66 35.76 -0.07
N ASP A 289 -16.18 35.28 -1.22
CA ASP A 289 -15.17 35.94 -2.05
C ASP A 289 -13.79 36.08 -1.39
N ASN A 290 -13.54 35.45 -0.23
CA ASN A 290 -12.25 35.53 0.40
C ASN A 290 -11.17 34.85 -0.46
N THR A 291 -9.99 35.48 -0.50
CA THR A 291 -8.88 35.01 -1.33
C THR A 291 -8.31 33.70 -0.77
N ILE A 292 -8.04 32.77 -1.65
CA ILE A 292 -7.22 31.60 -1.35
C ILE A 292 -5.78 31.89 -1.77
N TRP A 293 -4.88 31.73 -0.82
CA TRP A 293 -3.44 31.90 -1.02
C TRP A 293 -2.63 30.73 -0.44
N VAL A 294 -1.32 30.76 -0.54
CA VAL A 294 -0.44 29.92 0.25
C VAL A 294 0.19 30.74 1.36
N TYR A 295 0.16 30.20 2.58
CA TYR A 295 0.70 30.87 3.76
C TYR A 295 1.59 29.94 4.57
N THR A 296 2.51 30.51 5.37
CA THR A 296 3.38 29.75 6.26
C THR A 296 2.54 28.77 7.10
N ALA A 297 2.97 27.52 7.19
CA ALA A 297 2.32 26.51 8.03
C ALA A 297 2.26 27.01 9.48
N ASN A 298 1.06 27.23 10.00
CA ASN A 298 0.82 27.82 11.33
C ASN A 298 -0.17 27.02 12.19
N GLY A 299 -0.79 25.95 11.61
CA GLY A 299 -1.72 25.07 12.31
C GLY A 299 -3.08 25.70 12.65
N THR A 300 -3.46 26.82 12.02
CA THR A 300 -4.78 27.44 12.19
C THR A 300 -5.86 26.71 11.38
N GLY A 301 -7.14 27.00 11.70
CA GLY A 301 -8.29 26.48 10.97
C GLY A 301 -8.29 26.84 9.49
N ALA A 302 -7.70 28.00 9.13
CA ALA A 302 -7.56 28.48 7.77
C ALA A 302 -6.82 27.52 6.82
N GLN A 303 -6.08 26.56 7.35
CA GLN A 303 -5.29 25.58 6.59
C GLN A 303 -5.90 24.18 6.56
N ASN A 304 -7.09 24.02 7.13
CA ASN A 304 -7.76 22.72 7.27
C ASN A 304 -8.93 22.60 6.27
N TRP A 305 -8.83 21.62 5.38
CA TRP A 305 -9.74 21.46 4.26
C TRP A 305 -10.41 20.10 4.28
N VAL A 306 -11.74 20.07 4.28
CA VAL A 306 -12.54 18.85 4.21
C VAL A 306 -12.81 18.53 2.75
N PHE A 307 -12.52 17.28 2.37
CA PHE A 307 -12.81 16.79 1.03
C PHE A 307 -14.12 16.02 1.03
N ASN A 308 -15.12 16.54 0.33
CA ASN A 308 -16.40 15.87 0.20
C ASN A 308 -16.59 15.39 -1.24
N ASP A 309 -16.82 14.09 -1.43
CA ASP A 309 -17.13 13.53 -2.74
C ASP A 309 -18.38 14.20 -3.30
N THR A 310 -18.31 14.65 -4.53
CA THR A 310 -19.43 15.31 -5.20
C THR A 310 -20.47 14.34 -5.76
N GLY A 311 -20.14 13.04 -5.83
CA GLY A 311 -20.94 12.04 -6.52
C GLY A 311 -21.01 12.25 -8.05
N VAL A 312 -20.17 13.11 -8.63
CA VAL A 312 -20.07 13.32 -10.07
C VAL A 312 -19.34 12.15 -10.72
N SER A 313 -19.89 11.64 -11.82
CA SER A 313 -19.24 10.59 -12.63
C SER A 313 -18.41 11.22 -13.75
N PRO A 314 -17.15 10.78 -13.98
CA PRO A 314 -16.44 9.73 -13.25
C PRO A 314 -16.11 10.14 -11.81
N ALA A 315 -15.84 9.16 -10.92
CA ALA A 315 -15.42 9.39 -9.54
C ALA A 315 -14.08 10.17 -9.48
N GLY A 316 -13.78 10.78 -8.33
CA GLY A 316 -12.55 11.54 -8.12
C GLY A 316 -12.73 13.06 -8.10
N TYR A 317 -13.98 13.55 -8.15
CA TYR A 317 -14.30 14.95 -7.96
C TYR A 317 -14.72 15.26 -6.53
N TYR A 318 -14.07 16.23 -5.93
CA TYR A 318 -14.30 16.64 -4.53
C TYR A 318 -14.68 18.12 -4.44
N ASN A 319 -15.58 18.43 -3.52
CA ASN A 319 -15.67 19.77 -2.97
C ASN A 319 -14.62 19.91 -1.87
N ILE A 320 -13.74 20.89 -1.98
CA ILE A 320 -12.73 21.21 -0.98
C ILE A 320 -13.31 22.32 -0.11
N ALA A 321 -13.83 21.96 1.07
CA ALA A 321 -14.50 22.88 1.97
C ALA A 321 -13.58 23.29 3.13
N LEU A 322 -13.69 24.54 3.59
CA LEU A 322 -13.01 24.97 4.82
C LEU A 322 -13.57 24.18 6.02
N ALA A 323 -12.69 23.63 6.85
CA ALA A 323 -13.11 22.80 7.98
C ALA A 323 -13.98 23.60 8.97
N GLY A 324 -15.18 23.07 9.28
CA GLY A 324 -16.16 23.74 10.14
C GLY A 324 -16.90 24.91 9.50
N GLY A 325 -16.63 25.20 8.20
CA GLY A 325 -17.30 26.25 7.42
C GLY A 325 -18.31 25.70 6.41
N ALA A 326 -19.07 26.61 5.81
CA ALA A 326 -20.01 26.31 4.74
C ALA A 326 -19.48 26.69 3.34
N ASN A 327 -18.22 27.11 3.25
CA ASN A 327 -17.61 27.65 2.05
C ASN A 327 -16.63 26.65 1.43
N CYS A 328 -16.62 26.63 0.10
CA CYS A 328 -15.81 25.74 -0.74
C CYS A 328 -14.79 26.54 -1.56
N VAL A 329 -13.62 25.95 -1.77
CA VAL A 329 -12.62 26.42 -2.71
C VAL A 329 -13.23 26.42 -4.12
N THR A 330 -13.26 27.58 -4.76
CA THR A 330 -14.01 27.83 -5.99
C THR A 330 -13.11 28.42 -7.07
N ALA A 331 -13.04 27.77 -8.23
CA ALA A 331 -12.53 28.37 -9.46
C ALA A 331 -13.56 29.35 -10.01
N SER A 332 -13.36 30.65 -9.81
CA SER A 332 -14.34 31.71 -10.15
C SER A 332 -14.52 31.93 -11.64
N GLY A 333 -13.74 31.28 -12.49
CA GLY A 333 -13.84 31.38 -13.94
C GLY A 333 -13.17 30.18 -14.64
N THR A 334 -13.39 30.12 -15.95
CA THR A 334 -12.86 29.04 -16.81
C THR A 334 -11.55 29.44 -17.53
N GLY A 335 -11.15 30.69 -17.44
CA GLY A 335 -9.95 31.22 -18.08
C GLY A 335 -8.70 30.91 -17.25
N SER A 336 -7.56 30.71 -17.94
CA SER A 336 -6.25 30.71 -17.31
C SER A 336 -6.04 32.06 -16.56
N THR A 337 -5.49 32.01 -15.34
CA THR A 337 -5.33 33.12 -14.38
C THR A 337 -6.63 33.55 -13.66
N SER A 338 -7.73 32.79 -13.78
CA SER A 338 -8.91 33.06 -12.94
C SER A 338 -8.60 32.81 -11.46
N VAL A 339 -9.21 33.61 -10.61
CA VAL A 339 -8.99 33.57 -9.16
C VAL A 339 -9.59 32.28 -8.57
N VAL A 340 -8.94 31.75 -7.57
CA VAL A 340 -9.50 30.77 -6.64
C VAL A 340 -9.86 31.49 -5.36
N ASN A 341 -11.12 31.38 -4.92
CA ASN A 341 -11.64 32.04 -3.71
C ASN A 341 -12.61 31.13 -2.96
N LEU A 342 -13.01 31.54 -1.77
CA LEU A 342 -14.09 30.89 -1.02
C LEU A 342 -15.45 31.38 -1.52
N GLN A 343 -16.39 30.42 -1.69
CA GLN A 343 -17.80 30.71 -1.99
C GLN A 343 -18.67 29.72 -1.20
N PRO A 344 -19.92 30.09 -0.88
CA PRO A 344 -20.86 29.11 -0.33
C PRO A 344 -20.89 27.83 -1.17
N CYS A 345 -20.78 26.68 -0.52
CA CYS A 345 -20.83 25.39 -1.23
C CYS A 345 -22.20 25.22 -1.89
N ASN A 346 -22.24 25.19 -3.20
CA ASN A 346 -23.47 25.16 -4.00
C ASN A 346 -23.50 24.06 -5.07
N GLY A 347 -22.44 23.23 -5.14
CA GLY A 347 -22.32 22.13 -6.08
C GLY A 347 -22.05 22.54 -7.53
N SER A 348 -21.64 23.80 -7.78
CA SER A 348 -21.26 24.24 -9.12
C SER A 348 -19.98 23.54 -9.61
N SER A 349 -19.82 23.48 -10.94
CA SER A 349 -18.62 22.86 -11.55
C SER A 349 -17.31 23.58 -11.21
N GLY A 350 -17.35 24.84 -10.80
CA GLY A 350 -16.16 25.55 -10.29
C GLY A 350 -15.75 25.13 -8.88
N GLN A 351 -16.61 24.41 -8.15
CA GLN A 351 -16.35 23.88 -6.82
C GLN A 351 -16.03 22.39 -6.82
N ALA A 352 -16.22 21.70 -7.95
CA ALA A 352 -15.87 20.31 -8.11
C ALA A 352 -14.44 20.23 -8.67
N TRP A 353 -13.55 19.67 -7.89
CA TRP A 353 -12.14 19.51 -8.22
C TRP A 353 -11.80 18.05 -8.45
N GLU A 354 -11.39 17.72 -9.68
CA GLU A 354 -10.84 16.41 -9.99
C GLU A 354 -9.44 16.30 -9.36
N ALA A 355 -9.26 15.32 -8.51
CA ALA A 355 -7.97 15.05 -7.88
C ALA A 355 -7.21 13.99 -8.68
N VAL A 356 -6.27 14.43 -9.50
CA VAL A 356 -5.43 13.54 -10.32
C VAL A 356 -4.11 13.30 -9.60
N SER A 357 -3.80 12.04 -9.36
CA SER A 357 -2.56 11.62 -8.73
C SER A 357 -1.35 11.90 -9.63
N SER A 358 -0.28 12.45 -9.07
CA SER A 358 0.99 12.76 -9.75
C SER A 358 2.17 12.39 -8.86
N GLY A 359 2.58 11.13 -8.87
CA GLY A 359 3.60 10.62 -7.96
C GLY A 359 3.18 10.77 -6.49
N SER A 360 3.93 11.54 -5.72
CA SER A 360 3.65 11.85 -4.31
C SER A 360 2.70 13.03 -4.11
N PHE A 361 2.08 13.54 -5.16
CA PHE A 361 1.28 14.76 -5.15
C PHE A 361 -0.04 14.54 -5.86
N TYR A 362 -0.92 15.51 -5.74
CA TYR A 362 -2.15 15.64 -6.52
C TYR A 362 -2.09 16.90 -7.37
N VAL A 363 -2.67 16.80 -8.56
CA VAL A 363 -3.01 17.94 -9.40
C VAL A 363 -4.53 18.09 -9.36
N PHE A 364 -5.02 19.26 -9.05
CA PHE A 364 -6.45 19.52 -8.93
C PHE A 364 -6.97 20.26 -10.16
N HIS A 365 -7.85 19.63 -10.92
CA HIS A 365 -8.50 20.21 -12.09
C HIS A 365 -9.93 20.63 -11.77
N PRO A 366 -10.31 21.90 -12.00
CA PRO A 366 -11.70 22.30 -11.78
C PRO A 366 -12.61 21.74 -12.89
N ALA A 367 -13.75 21.18 -12.52
CA ALA A 367 -14.68 20.56 -13.47
C ALA A 367 -15.28 21.55 -14.49
N ASN A 368 -15.22 22.86 -14.22
CA ASN A 368 -15.63 23.88 -15.18
C ASN A 368 -14.64 24.08 -16.34
N ASN A 369 -13.38 23.67 -16.19
CA ASN A 369 -12.37 23.59 -17.25
C ASN A 369 -11.18 22.71 -16.81
N THR A 370 -11.20 21.43 -17.14
CA THR A 370 -10.17 20.44 -16.77
C THR A 370 -8.81 20.63 -17.46
N ALA A 371 -8.68 21.53 -18.42
CA ALA A 371 -7.40 21.95 -18.98
C ALA A 371 -6.60 22.85 -18.04
N ASN A 372 -7.21 23.35 -16.97
CA ASN A 372 -6.57 24.15 -15.94
C ASN A 372 -6.28 23.31 -14.69
N CYS A 373 -5.29 23.79 -13.92
CA CYS A 373 -4.87 23.23 -12.64
C CYS A 373 -4.97 24.30 -11.53
N MET A 374 -5.18 23.89 -10.29
CA MET A 374 -4.97 24.73 -9.11
C MET A 374 -3.48 25.05 -8.99
N ASP A 375 -3.12 26.29 -9.05
CA ASP A 375 -1.76 26.78 -9.31
C ASP A 375 -1.37 27.87 -8.31
N VAL A 376 -0.17 27.79 -7.75
CA VAL A 376 0.42 28.89 -6.98
C VAL A 376 1.01 29.89 -7.98
N ARG A 377 0.39 31.07 -8.05
CA ARG A 377 0.67 32.08 -9.08
C ARG A 377 2.15 32.38 -9.24
N GLY A 378 2.65 32.21 -10.48
CA GLY A 378 4.01 32.60 -10.85
C GLY A 378 5.10 31.82 -10.16
N ASP A 379 4.81 30.55 -9.78
CA ASP A 379 5.72 29.67 -9.03
C ASP A 379 6.23 30.31 -7.72
N GLY A 380 5.38 31.14 -7.09
CA GLY A 380 5.72 31.89 -5.89
C GLY A 380 5.97 30.99 -4.68
N THR A 381 7.00 31.31 -3.91
CA THR A 381 7.42 30.54 -2.71
C THR A 381 7.29 31.35 -1.41
N SER A 382 6.61 32.50 -1.49
CA SER A 382 6.42 33.39 -0.33
C SER A 382 5.01 33.30 0.23
N SER A 383 4.90 33.43 1.55
CA SER A 383 3.63 33.59 2.25
C SER A 383 2.81 34.74 1.66
N GLY A 384 1.52 34.53 1.41
CA GLY A 384 0.62 35.48 0.76
C GLY A 384 0.61 35.39 -0.76
N THR A 385 1.27 34.40 -1.38
CA THR A 385 1.14 34.18 -2.81
C THR A 385 -0.25 33.61 -3.13
N ILE A 386 -0.97 34.27 -4.05
CA ILE A 386 -2.34 33.91 -4.41
C ILE A 386 -2.38 32.59 -5.18
N VAL A 387 -3.40 31.78 -4.92
CA VAL A 387 -3.75 30.61 -5.70
C VAL A 387 -4.73 30.99 -6.81
N GLN A 388 -4.52 30.45 -7.99
CA GLN A 388 -5.31 30.69 -9.20
C GLN A 388 -5.60 29.36 -9.91
N VAL A 389 -6.42 29.35 -10.93
CA VAL A 389 -6.39 28.30 -11.94
C VAL A 389 -5.50 28.75 -13.09
N TYR A 390 -4.64 27.87 -13.56
CA TYR A 390 -3.76 28.12 -14.70
C TYR A 390 -3.78 26.95 -15.67
N THR A 391 -3.51 27.17 -16.95
CA THR A 391 -3.38 26.06 -17.91
C THR A 391 -2.28 25.12 -17.42
N CYS A 392 -2.63 23.84 -17.23
CA CYS A 392 -1.72 22.85 -16.67
C CYS A 392 -0.44 22.74 -17.52
N ASN A 393 0.69 22.82 -16.87
CA ASN A 393 2.01 22.78 -17.52
C ASN A 393 2.97 21.79 -16.87
N GLY A 394 2.54 21.10 -15.79
CA GLY A 394 3.33 20.12 -15.03
C GLY A 394 4.34 20.75 -14.08
N GLY A 395 4.19 22.04 -13.76
CA GLY A 395 5.04 22.74 -12.80
C GLY A 395 4.84 22.25 -11.36
N ASN A 396 5.86 22.42 -10.52
CA ASN A 396 5.79 22.03 -9.10
C ASN A 396 4.79 22.87 -8.30
N ASN A 397 4.43 24.04 -8.79
CA ASN A 397 3.43 24.95 -8.22
C ASN A 397 1.97 24.55 -8.50
N GLU A 398 1.77 23.50 -9.32
CA GLU A 398 0.47 22.85 -9.58
C GLU A 398 0.32 21.54 -8.82
N GLN A 399 1.35 21.09 -8.11
CA GLN A 399 1.38 19.81 -7.43
C GLN A 399 1.27 20.00 -5.91
N TRP A 400 0.34 19.28 -5.30
CA TRP A 400 -0.06 19.46 -3.91
C TRP A 400 0.07 18.14 -3.13
N ALA A 401 0.88 18.15 -2.07
CA ALA A 401 0.89 17.06 -1.11
C ALA A 401 -0.27 17.24 -0.11
N LEU A 402 -1.01 16.18 0.16
CA LEU A 402 -2.05 16.15 1.17
C LEU A 402 -1.52 15.48 2.43
N THR A 403 -1.82 16.09 3.57
CA THR A 403 -1.56 15.51 4.89
C THR A 403 -2.87 15.45 5.65
N LEU A 404 -3.27 14.27 6.09
CA LEU A 404 -4.46 14.07 6.93
C LEU A 404 -4.24 14.69 8.30
N ASN A 405 -5.25 15.40 8.83
CA ASN A 405 -5.20 16.07 10.14
C ASN A 405 -5.93 15.29 11.22
#